data_31642f1811d26f2be942e386df9ef99e
#
_entry.id   31642f1811d26f2be942e386df9ef99e
#
_cell.length_a   1.000
_cell.length_b   1.000
_cell.length_c   1.000
_cell.angle_alpha   90.00
_cell.angle_beta   90.00
_cell.angle_gamma   90.00
#
_symmetry.space_group_name_H-M   'P 1'
#
loop_
_entity.id
_entity.type
_entity.pdbx_description
1 polymer ?
#
loop_
_entity_poly.entity_id
_entity_poly.type
_entity_poly.pdbx_seq_one_letter_code
_entity_poly.pdbx_strand_id
1 'polypeptide(L)'
;MKFNLVSIIAAASLAASATAAVPVMQITATGTGGGSGSSTPFGTTSGTPNQYNYTGIIYASSFRASFSLVAQDTTKVDRAVLGGTFTMINTSAATQTFSIDISASTMAQGLSSLIGGSVSGTLTGDANGGTFSSVAGQPIWSAYIKNGATSTTVGTLLNDPYSRNVGANLIASIPGQSFGAPIPSMPAVAMGDAVGIRLRFTLTAGERVDLSTTFVVQSVPAPGALALAAIASGSRRRRR
;
A
#
# COMPACT_ATOMS: atom_id res chain seq x y z
N MET A 1 -62.93 20.61 18.36
CA MET A 1 -61.57 20.76 17.78
C MET A 1 -60.65 19.87 18.57
N LYS A 2 -60.19 18.74 17.96
CA LYS A 2 -59.24 17.82 18.60
C LYS A 2 -57.86 18.11 17.99
N PHE A 3 -56.92 18.58 18.80
CA PHE A 3 -55.54 18.76 18.39
C PHE A 3 -54.82 17.46 18.56
N ASN A 4 -54.36 16.85 17.45
CA ASN A 4 -53.43 15.77 17.46
C ASN A 4 -51.98 16.27 17.66
N LEU A 5 -51.42 15.98 18.82
CA LEU A 5 -50.00 16.24 19.12
C LEU A 5 -49.15 15.15 18.42
N VAL A 6 -48.46 15.53 17.36
CA VAL A 6 -47.47 14.68 16.71
C VAL A 6 -46.15 14.82 17.46
N SER A 7 -45.79 13.78 18.24
CA SER A 7 -44.51 13.70 18.91
C SER A 7 -43.40 13.41 17.89
N ILE A 8 -42.54 14.37 17.62
CA ILE A 8 -41.33 14.16 16.82
C ILE A 8 -40.27 13.58 17.77
N ILE A 9 -40.02 12.28 17.67
CA ILE A 9 -38.87 11.65 18.31
C ILE A 9 -37.62 12.03 17.51
N ALA A 10 -36.83 12.95 18.01
CA ALA A 10 -35.50 13.21 17.50
C ALA A 10 -34.58 12.08 17.92
N ALA A 11 -34.28 11.17 17.00
CA ALA A 11 -33.23 10.19 17.19
C ALA A 11 -31.87 10.92 17.18
N ALA A 12 -31.33 11.19 18.36
CA ALA A 12 -29.94 11.60 18.51
C ALA A 12 -29.06 10.41 18.18
N SER A 13 -28.49 10.37 16.98
CA SER A 13 -27.42 9.43 16.65
C SER A 13 -26.20 9.79 17.49
N LEU A 14 -25.90 9.01 18.53
CA LEU A 14 -24.60 9.02 19.18
C LEU A 14 -23.56 8.61 18.12
N ALA A 15 -22.88 9.59 17.55
CA ALA A 15 -21.68 9.32 16.80
C ALA A 15 -20.62 8.85 17.83
N ALA A 16 -20.46 7.51 17.94
CA ALA A 16 -19.33 6.95 18.65
C ALA A 16 -18.07 7.51 17.96
N SER A 17 -17.29 8.29 18.69
CA SER A 17 -15.97 8.74 18.23
C SER A 17 -15.10 7.50 18.10
N ALA A 18 -14.96 6.97 16.87
CA ALA A 18 -14.01 5.92 16.58
C ALA A 18 -12.63 6.45 16.96
N THR A 19 -12.01 5.85 17.96
CA THR A 19 -10.61 6.10 18.29
C THR A 19 -9.79 5.72 17.05
N ALA A 20 -8.84 6.58 16.67
CA ALA A 20 -7.95 6.31 15.54
C ALA A 20 -7.26 4.96 15.77
N ALA A 21 -7.59 3.97 14.95
CA ALA A 21 -6.92 2.69 15.02
C ALA A 21 -5.62 2.78 14.22
N VAL A 22 -4.49 2.56 14.89
CA VAL A 22 -3.19 2.45 14.20
C VAL A 22 -3.28 1.29 13.22
N PRO A 23 -3.07 1.49 11.89
CA PRO A 23 -3.11 0.40 10.93
C PRO A 23 -2.13 -0.70 11.33
N VAL A 24 -2.57 -1.95 11.31
CA VAL A 24 -1.66 -3.09 11.52
C VAL A 24 -0.89 -3.33 10.24
N MET A 25 0.43 -3.18 10.31
CA MET A 25 1.31 -3.47 9.18
C MET A 25 1.93 -4.85 9.36
N GLN A 26 1.92 -5.63 8.28
CA GLN A 26 2.59 -6.92 8.19
C GLN A 26 3.57 -6.91 7.02
N ILE A 27 4.78 -7.39 7.26
CA ILE A 27 5.82 -7.51 6.25
C ILE A 27 6.37 -8.92 6.33
N THR A 28 6.33 -9.65 5.22
CA THR A 28 6.98 -10.95 5.09
C THR A 28 7.99 -10.91 3.96
N ALA A 29 9.13 -11.54 4.15
CA ALA A 29 10.17 -11.67 3.14
C ALA A 29 10.68 -13.10 3.09
N THR A 30 10.84 -13.64 1.88
CA THR A 30 11.36 -14.98 1.64
C THR A 30 12.42 -14.94 0.54
N GLY A 31 13.42 -15.80 0.65
CA GLY A 31 14.45 -16.00 -0.37
C GLY A 31 14.60 -17.46 -0.73
N THR A 32 14.89 -17.79 -1.99
CA THR A 32 15.02 -19.18 -2.48
C THR A 32 16.21 -19.92 -1.89
N GLY A 33 17.24 -19.24 -1.43
CA GLY A 33 18.42 -19.84 -0.77
C GLY A 33 18.21 -20.27 0.68
N GLY A 34 16.97 -20.30 1.11
CA GLY A 34 16.60 -20.55 2.49
C GLY A 34 16.62 -19.27 3.33
N GLY A 35 15.61 -19.15 4.10
CA GLY A 35 15.39 -17.99 4.95
C GLY A 35 14.06 -17.30 4.63
N SER A 36 13.32 -17.13 5.69
CA SER A 36 12.12 -16.32 5.70
C SER A 36 12.13 -15.46 6.96
N GLY A 37 11.49 -14.34 6.90
CA GLY A 37 11.32 -13.49 8.06
C GLY A 37 10.03 -12.68 7.94
N SER A 38 9.49 -12.33 9.08
CA SER A 38 8.31 -11.47 9.16
C SER A 38 8.50 -10.41 10.20
N SER A 39 7.80 -9.30 10.04
CA SER A 39 7.77 -8.20 11.00
C SER A 39 6.36 -7.63 11.06
N THR A 40 5.90 -7.34 12.28
CA THR A 40 4.70 -6.55 12.56
C THR A 40 5.11 -5.33 13.35
N PRO A 41 5.69 -4.31 12.69
CA PRO A 41 6.22 -3.15 13.38
C PRO A 41 5.08 -2.31 14.00
N PHE A 42 5.37 -1.68 15.14
CA PHE A 42 4.45 -0.71 15.71
C PHE A 42 4.48 0.59 14.93
N GLY A 43 3.27 1.11 14.62
CA GLY A 43 3.13 2.42 14.00
C GLY A 43 3.40 3.56 14.99
N THR A 44 4.23 4.50 14.59
CA THR A 44 4.45 5.75 15.30
C THR A 44 3.83 6.91 14.53
N THR A 45 3.29 7.90 15.21
CA THR A 45 2.69 9.08 14.55
C THR A 45 3.72 9.81 13.70
N SER A 46 3.35 10.19 12.49
CA SER A 46 4.26 10.84 11.53
C SER A 46 4.29 12.38 11.61
N GLY A 47 3.51 12.98 12.51
CA GLY A 47 3.25 14.43 12.47
C GLY A 47 2.18 14.86 11.46
N THR A 48 1.88 14.05 10.47
CA THR A 48 0.75 14.23 9.56
C THR A 48 -0.49 13.55 10.17
N PRO A 49 -1.66 14.21 10.22
CA PRO A 49 -2.87 13.62 10.76
C PRO A 49 -3.22 12.27 10.11
N ASN A 50 -3.58 11.29 10.94
CA ASN A 50 -3.99 9.94 10.51
C ASN A 50 -2.93 9.15 9.72
N GLN A 51 -1.64 9.52 9.82
CA GLN A 51 -0.54 8.83 9.17
C GLN A 51 0.43 8.28 10.22
N TYR A 52 0.91 7.07 9.99
CA TYR A 52 1.80 6.34 10.88
C TYR A 52 3.04 5.87 10.14
N ASN A 53 4.20 5.98 10.79
CA ASN A 53 5.49 5.50 10.31
C ASN A 53 5.78 4.13 10.90
N TYR A 54 6.38 3.27 10.09
CA TYR A 54 6.78 1.91 10.43
C TYR A 54 8.21 1.68 9.97
N THR A 55 9.10 1.36 10.89
CA THR A 55 10.50 1.07 10.56
C THR A 55 10.89 -0.28 11.14
N GLY A 56 11.81 -0.95 10.48
CA GLY A 56 12.31 -2.22 10.98
C GLY A 56 13.33 -2.88 10.08
N ILE A 57 13.84 -4.01 10.56
CA ILE A 57 14.80 -4.84 9.86
C ILE A 57 14.37 -6.30 10.03
N ILE A 58 14.45 -7.07 8.94
CA ILE A 58 14.27 -8.51 8.92
C ILE A 58 15.62 -9.14 8.59
N TYR A 59 16.07 -10.06 9.42
CA TYR A 59 17.27 -10.85 9.21
C TYR A 59 16.89 -12.28 8.87
N ALA A 60 17.48 -12.83 7.81
CA ALA A 60 17.40 -14.23 7.44
C ALA A 60 18.79 -14.75 7.08
N SER A 61 18.94 -16.05 6.90
CA SER A 61 20.24 -16.66 6.61
C SER A 61 20.84 -16.22 5.28
N SER A 62 19.98 -15.85 4.30
CA SER A 62 20.39 -15.51 2.94
C SER A 62 20.15 -14.04 2.56
N PHE A 63 19.55 -13.25 3.47
CA PHE A 63 19.27 -11.84 3.18
C PHE A 63 19.11 -10.98 4.44
N ARG A 64 19.23 -9.70 4.22
CA ARG A 64 18.82 -8.66 5.16
C ARG A 64 17.86 -7.71 4.45
N ALA A 65 16.69 -7.47 5.04
CA ALA A 65 15.73 -6.49 4.56
C ALA A 65 15.54 -5.38 5.60
N SER A 66 15.51 -4.12 5.18
CA SER A 66 15.15 -3.00 6.02
C SER A 66 14.07 -2.16 5.36
N PHE A 67 13.24 -1.51 6.15
CA PHE A 67 12.13 -0.72 5.64
C PHE A 67 11.87 0.52 6.49
N SER A 68 11.39 1.55 5.80
CA SER A 68 10.81 2.76 6.39
C SER A 68 9.55 3.08 5.59
N LEU A 69 8.41 2.72 6.14
CA LEU A 69 7.11 2.74 5.47
C LEU A 69 6.14 3.66 6.19
N VAL A 70 5.15 4.12 5.48
CA VAL A 70 4.01 4.88 6.01
C VAL A 70 2.71 4.18 5.63
N ALA A 71 1.75 4.20 6.56
CA ALA A 71 0.36 3.83 6.27
C ALA A 71 -0.59 4.86 6.86
N GLN A 72 -1.74 5.05 6.20
CA GLN A 72 -2.77 5.98 6.63
C GLN A 72 -3.90 5.24 7.33
N ASP A 73 -4.39 5.81 8.44
CA ASP A 73 -5.59 5.34 9.13
C ASP A 73 -6.83 5.63 8.28
N THR A 74 -7.49 4.58 7.83
CA THR A 74 -8.69 4.66 6.99
C THR A 74 -10.00 4.77 7.77
N THR A 75 -9.96 4.75 9.10
CA THR A 75 -11.16 4.94 9.93
C THR A 75 -11.71 6.36 9.88
N LYS A 76 -10.88 7.33 9.47
CA LYS A 76 -11.20 8.76 9.42
C LYS A 76 -11.15 9.37 8.03
N VAL A 77 -10.68 8.61 7.05
CA VAL A 77 -10.53 9.08 5.67
C VAL A 77 -10.95 7.97 4.71
N ASP A 78 -11.49 8.36 3.58
CA ASP A 78 -11.89 7.48 2.48
C ASP A 78 -10.71 7.03 1.61
N ARG A 79 -9.48 7.20 2.11
CA ARG A 79 -8.23 6.98 1.40
C ARG A 79 -7.26 6.15 2.22
N ALA A 80 -6.73 5.09 1.62
CA ALA A 80 -5.60 4.32 2.12
C ALA A 80 -4.33 4.74 1.38
N VAL A 81 -3.24 4.95 2.11
CA VAL A 81 -1.89 5.15 1.56
C VAL A 81 -0.97 4.13 2.20
N LEU A 82 -0.22 3.43 1.38
CA LEU A 82 0.86 2.54 1.78
C LEU A 82 2.08 2.88 0.92
N GLY A 83 3.20 3.26 1.52
CA GLY A 83 4.38 3.64 0.76
C GLY A 83 5.60 3.85 1.62
N GLY A 84 6.72 4.19 0.98
CA GLY A 84 7.99 4.46 1.62
C GLY A 84 9.15 3.74 0.95
N THR A 85 10.18 3.41 1.70
CA THR A 85 11.40 2.78 1.19
C THR A 85 11.57 1.37 1.74
N PHE A 86 12.05 0.49 0.88
CA PHE A 86 12.39 -0.90 1.20
C PHE A 86 13.76 -1.21 0.62
N THR A 87 14.66 -1.72 1.44
CA THR A 87 16.01 -2.15 1.05
C THR A 87 16.14 -3.66 1.20
N MET A 88 16.67 -4.34 0.20
CA MET A 88 17.04 -5.75 0.24
C MET A 88 18.51 -5.92 -0.07
N ILE A 89 19.20 -6.70 0.74
CA ILE A 89 20.58 -7.12 0.52
C ILE A 89 20.61 -8.65 0.42
N ASN A 90 21.09 -9.17 -0.68
CA ASN A 90 21.38 -10.58 -0.82
C ASN A 90 22.73 -10.90 -0.13
N THR A 91 22.67 -11.53 1.04
CA THR A 91 23.88 -11.89 1.82
C THR A 91 24.41 -13.28 1.50
N SER A 92 23.78 -14.00 0.57
CA SER A 92 24.23 -15.33 0.12
C SER A 92 25.28 -15.23 -0.99
N ALA A 93 26.00 -16.33 -1.23
CA ALA A 93 26.98 -16.44 -2.29
C ALA A 93 26.37 -16.78 -3.68
N ALA A 94 25.04 -16.79 -3.80
CA ALA A 94 24.33 -17.14 -5.03
C ALA A 94 23.22 -16.15 -5.35
N THR A 95 22.82 -16.07 -6.61
CA THR A 95 21.61 -15.35 -7.02
C THR A 95 20.39 -15.92 -6.31
N GLN A 96 19.57 -15.04 -5.75
CA GLN A 96 18.36 -15.41 -5.03
C GLN A 96 17.13 -14.79 -5.69
N THR A 97 16.02 -15.53 -5.59
CA THR A 97 14.68 -14.95 -5.85
C THR A 97 14.07 -14.55 -4.54
N PHE A 98 13.61 -13.31 -4.46
CA PHE A 98 12.95 -12.75 -3.29
C PHE A 98 11.47 -12.53 -3.55
N SER A 99 10.66 -12.81 -2.52
CA SER A 99 9.25 -12.43 -2.49
C SER A 99 8.99 -11.69 -1.18
N ILE A 100 8.57 -10.45 -1.30
CA ILE A 100 8.23 -9.58 -0.18
C ILE A 100 6.75 -9.23 -0.29
N ASP A 101 6.01 -9.38 0.80
CA ASP A 101 4.62 -8.96 0.90
C ASP A 101 4.51 -7.93 2.02
N ILE A 102 4.02 -6.74 1.69
CA ILE A 102 3.84 -5.60 2.60
C ILE A 102 2.35 -5.31 2.61
N SER A 103 1.69 -5.40 3.75
CA SER A 103 0.26 -5.09 3.87
C SER A 103 -0.03 -4.20 5.05
N ALA A 104 -1.03 -3.36 4.91
CA ALA A 104 -1.58 -2.52 5.97
C ALA A 104 -3.09 -2.74 6.07
N SER A 105 -3.60 -2.90 7.29
CA SER A 105 -5.04 -3.03 7.52
C SER A 105 -5.76 -1.74 7.14
N THR A 106 -6.96 -1.87 6.59
CA THR A 106 -7.83 -0.77 6.18
C THR A 106 -9.26 -1.04 6.66
N MET A 107 -10.09 -0.01 6.67
CA MET A 107 -11.53 -0.18 6.84
C MET A 107 -12.14 -0.48 5.48
N ALA A 108 -12.80 -1.64 5.35
CA ALA A 108 -13.49 -2.00 4.13
C ALA A 108 -14.58 -0.98 3.79
N GLN A 109 -14.61 -0.55 2.53
CA GLN A 109 -15.58 0.39 1.99
C GLN A 109 -16.38 -0.31 0.91
N GLY A 110 -17.71 -0.33 1.02
CA GLY A 110 -18.58 -0.99 0.04
C GLY A 110 -18.69 -0.27 -1.33
N LEU A 111 -17.86 0.72 -1.60
CA LEU A 111 -17.89 1.57 -2.77
C LEU A 111 -16.71 1.27 -3.70
N SER A 112 -16.89 1.49 -5.01
CA SER A 112 -15.78 1.44 -5.97
C SER A 112 -14.66 2.39 -5.54
N SER A 113 -13.43 2.09 -5.96
CA SER A 113 -12.29 2.92 -5.62
C SER A 113 -11.54 3.40 -6.86
N LEU A 114 -10.74 4.44 -6.68
CA LEU A 114 -9.68 4.86 -7.57
C LEU A 114 -8.35 4.48 -6.96
N ILE A 115 -7.42 4.03 -7.78
CA ILE A 115 -6.10 3.63 -7.35
C ILE A 115 -5.01 4.36 -8.11
N GLY A 116 -3.86 4.46 -7.48
CA GLY A 116 -2.61 4.90 -8.09
C GLY A 116 -1.43 4.25 -7.39
N GLY A 117 -0.34 4.05 -8.12
CA GLY A 117 0.86 3.46 -7.57
C GLY A 117 2.12 3.90 -8.30
N SER A 118 3.25 3.76 -7.62
CA SER A 118 4.56 4.06 -8.20
C SER A 118 5.65 3.20 -7.57
N VAL A 119 6.72 3.00 -8.33
CA VAL A 119 7.96 2.39 -7.89
C VAL A 119 9.14 3.03 -8.60
N SER A 120 10.23 3.22 -7.88
CA SER A 120 11.54 3.62 -8.39
C SER A 120 12.62 3.08 -7.46
N GLY A 121 13.89 3.20 -7.81
CA GLY A 121 14.93 2.77 -6.90
C GLY A 121 16.33 2.85 -7.44
N THR A 122 17.23 2.16 -6.73
CA THR A 122 18.64 2.01 -7.11
C THR A 122 19.11 0.58 -6.86
N LEU A 123 19.98 0.11 -7.72
CA LEU A 123 20.75 -1.12 -7.56
C LEU A 123 22.20 -0.73 -7.26
N THR A 124 22.75 -1.25 -6.17
CA THR A 124 24.15 -1.04 -5.78
C THR A 124 24.91 -2.35 -5.98
N GLY A 125 25.95 -2.31 -6.82
CA GLY A 125 26.84 -3.43 -7.11
C GLY A 125 27.89 -3.65 -6.03
N ASP A 126 28.19 -4.90 -5.76
CA ASP A 126 29.37 -5.30 -4.98
C ASP A 126 30.65 -5.19 -5.83
N ALA A 127 31.76 -5.81 -5.38
CA ALA A 127 33.03 -5.83 -6.11
C ALA A 127 32.97 -6.53 -7.47
N ASN A 128 31.95 -7.32 -7.76
CA ASN A 128 31.76 -8.06 -9.01
C ASN A 128 30.70 -7.41 -9.92
N GLY A 129 29.91 -6.50 -9.36
CA GLY A 129 28.72 -5.99 -9.98
C GLY A 129 27.60 -7.04 -10.02
N GLY A 130 26.42 -6.68 -10.54
CA GLY A 130 25.34 -7.64 -10.53
C GLY A 130 24.09 -7.23 -11.29
N THR A 131 23.03 -8.01 -11.04
CA THR A 131 21.77 -7.90 -11.76
C THR A 131 20.58 -7.96 -10.81
N PHE A 132 19.64 -7.06 -11.04
CA PHE A 132 18.30 -7.05 -10.49
C PHE A 132 17.32 -7.33 -11.62
N SER A 133 16.47 -8.36 -11.51
CA SER A 133 15.56 -8.71 -12.61
C SER A 133 14.22 -9.26 -12.12
N SER A 134 13.23 -9.23 -13.02
CA SER A 134 11.94 -9.89 -12.80
C SER A 134 12.09 -11.41 -12.72
N VAL A 135 11.16 -12.05 -12.05
CA VAL A 135 10.94 -13.50 -12.15
C VAL A 135 10.09 -13.75 -13.40
N ALA A 136 10.43 -14.79 -14.18
CA ALA A 136 9.75 -15.10 -15.42
C ALA A 136 8.21 -15.12 -15.25
N GLY A 137 7.52 -14.38 -16.09
CA GLY A 137 6.06 -14.24 -16.10
C GLY A 137 5.48 -13.42 -14.94
N GLN A 138 6.32 -12.73 -14.13
CA GLN A 138 5.83 -11.99 -12.97
C GLN A 138 6.39 -10.55 -12.92
N PRO A 139 5.56 -9.57 -12.57
CA PRO A 139 6.03 -8.21 -12.33
C PRO A 139 6.89 -8.17 -11.06
N ILE A 140 7.87 -7.25 -11.03
CA ILE A 140 8.66 -6.99 -9.83
C ILE A 140 7.79 -6.36 -8.75
N TRP A 141 6.89 -5.45 -9.13
CA TRP A 141 6.01 -4.75 -8.23
C TRP A 141 4.55 -4.99 -8.59
N SER A 142 3.74 -5.35 -7.62
CA SER A 142 2.28 -5.44 -7.76
C SER A 142 1.57 -4.89 -6.55
N ALA A 143 0.47 -4.18 -6.78
CA ALA A 143 -0.45 -3.72 -5.74
C ALA A 143 -1.67 -4.63 -5.69
N TYR A 144 -2.19 -4.84 -4.48
CA TYR A 144 -3.39 -5.62 -4.29
C TYR A 144 -4.31 -5.01 -3.22
N ILE A 145 -5.59 -5.36 -3.34
CA ILE A 145 -6.62 -5.11 -2.32
C ILE A 145 -7.07 -6.47 -1.80
N LYS A 146 -7.12 -6.62 -0.47
CA LYS A 146 -7.53 -7.84 0.21
C LYS A 146 -8.93 -7.64 0.81
N ASN A 147 -9.77 -8.65 0.66
CA ASN A 147 -11.09 -8.72 1.28
C ASN A 147 -11.29 -10.11 1.87
N GLY A 148 -11.21 -10.23 3.18
CA GLY A 148 -11.14 -11.51 3.88
C GLY A 148 -9.96 -12.36 3.44
N ALA A 149 -10.22 -13.55 2.89
CA ALA A 149 -9.19 -14.45 2.38
C ALA A 149 -8.77 -14.15 0.93
N THR A 150 -9.53 -13.33 0.19
CA THR A 150 -9.30 -13.06 -1.24
C THR A 150 -8.38 -11.86 -1.40
N SER A 151 -7.33 -12.01 -2.23
CA SER A 151 -6.43 -10.93 -2.63
C SER A 151 -6.56 -10.70 -4.12
N THR A 152 -6.94 -9.48 -4.52
CA THR A 152 -7.09 -9.07 -5.92
C THR A 152 -5.96 -8.14 -6.32
N THR A 153 -5.12 -8.55 -7.27
CA THR A 153 -4.11 -7.65 -7.85
C THR A 153 -4.80 -6.59 -8.69
N VAL A 154 -4.47 -5.32 -8.42
CA VAL A 154 -5.12 -4.16 -9.04
C VAL A 154 -4.17 -3.30 -9.87
N GLY A 155 -2.86 -3.51 -9.77
CA GLY A 155 -1.87 -2.79 -10.56
C GLY A 155 -0.52 -3.49 -10.55
N THR A 156 0.26 -3.33 -11.63
CA THR A 156 1.60 -3.91 -11.79
C THR A 156 2.56 -2.91 -12.43
N LEU A 157 3.82 -2.95 -12.01
CA LEU A 157 4.91 -2.12 -12.52
C LEU A 157 6.20 -2.95 -12.61
N LEU A 158 7.16 -2.51 -13.40
CA LEU A 158 8.39 -3.23 -13.70
C LEU A 158 8.06 -4.67 -14.16
N ASN A 159 7.20 -4.74 -15.18
CA ASN A 159 6.69 -6.02 -15.70
C ASN A 159 7.79 -6.83 -16.38
N ASP A 160 7.64 -8.15 -16.35
CA ASP A 160 8.52 -9.07 -17.07
C ASP A 160 8.39 -8.90 -18.62
N PRO A 161 9.50 -8.90 -19.38
CA PRO A 161 10.88 -9.00 -18.89
C PRO A 161 11.46 -7.65 -18.43
N TYR A 162 11.96 -7.61 -17.21
CA TYR A 162 12.70 -6.47 -16.67
C TYR A 162 14.06 -6.91 -16.16
N SER A 163 15.11 -6.16 -16.53
CA SER A 163 16.46 -6.40 -16.02
C SER A 163 17.23 -5.09 -15.89
N ARG A 164 18.01 -4.97 -14.82
CA ARG A 164 18.92 -3.88 -14.57
C ARG A 164 20.26 -4.43 -14.11
N ASN A 165 21.32 -4.06 -14.85
CA ASN A 165 22.70 -4.44 -14.51
C ASN A 165 23.42 -3.26 -13.88
N VAL A 166 24.36 -3.57 -13.01
CA VAL A 166 25.27 -2.61 -12.39
C VAL A 166 26.71 -3.14 -12.45
N GLY A 167 27.66 -2.25 -12.70
CA GLY A 167 29.08 -2.60 -12.64
C GLY A 167 29.59 -2.70 -11.21
N ALA A 168 30.82 -3.23 -11.07
CA ALA A 168 31.51 -3.39 -9.79
C ALA A 168 31.61 -2.06 -9.03
N ASN A 169 31.15 -2.05 -7.77
CA ASN A 169 31.14 -0.88 -6.88
C ASN A 169 30.43 0.36 -7.44
N LEU A 170 29.50 0.18 -8.37
CA LEU A 170 28.70 1.24 -8.98
C LEU A 170 27.25 1.23 -8.47
N ILE A 171 26.53 2.28 -8.79
CA ILE A 171 25.10 2.42 -8.55
C ILE A 171 24.38 2.61 -9.87
N ALA A 172 23.33 1.85 -10.11
CA ALA A 172 22.46 1.98 -11.27
C ALA A 172 21.05 2.40 -10.83
N SER A 173 20.47 3.40 -11.50
CA SER A 173 19.09 3.82 -11.24
C SER A 173 18.09 2.80 -11.80
N ILE A 174 17.08 2.48 -11.05
CA ILE A 174 15.85 1.78 -11.49
C ILE A 174 14.86 2.89 -11.87
N PRO A 175 14.52 3.05 -13.16
CA PRO A 175 13.62 4.12 -13.60
C PRO A 175 12.27 4.07 -12.90
N GLY A 176 11.75 5.24 -12.57
CA GLY A 176 10.41 5.36 -11.97
C GLY A 176 9.33 4.94 -12.96
N GLN A 177 8.39 4.13 -12.47
CA GLN A 177 7.14 3.79 -13.16
C GLN A 177 5.96 4.14 -12.25
N SER A 178 4.82 4.49 -12.85
CA SER A 178 3.61 4.80 -12.11
C SER A 178 2.35 4.52 -12.94
N PHE A 179 1.23 4.36 -12.25
CA PHE A 179 -0.12 4.34 -12.84
C PHE A 179 -1.07 5.16 -11.97
N GLY A 180 -2.19 5.61 -12.55
CA GLY A 180 -3.18 6.40 -11.82
C GLY A 180 -2.63 7.73 -11.28
N ALA A 181 -1.62 8.32 -11.96
CA ALA A 181 -1.04 9.61 -11.61
C ALA A 181 -1.80 10.76 -12.32
N PRO A 182 -1.77 11.99 -11.75
CA PRO A 182 -1.06 12.47 -10.55
C PRO A 182 -1.74 12.13 -9.22
N ILE A 183 -3.01 11.75 -9.23
CA ILE A 183 -3.83 11.36 -8.07
C ILE A 183 -4.45 10.01 -8.38
N PRO A 184 -4.90 9.21 -7.41
CA PRO A 184 -5.59 7.97 -7.72
C PRO A 184 -6.69 8.22 -8.75
N SER A 185 -6.53 7.68 -9.96
CA SER A 185 -7.42 7.95 -11.10
C SER A 185 -7.81 6.69 -11.87
N MET A 186 -7.13 5.56 -11.62
CA MET A 186 -7.47 4.30 -12.25
C MET A 186 -8.59 3.60 -11.48
N PRO A 187 -9.74 3.27 -12.11
CA PRO A 187 -10.82 2.54 -11.44
C PRO A 187 -10.39 1.17 -10.95
N ALA A 188 -10.86 0.79 -9.77
CA ALA A 188 -10.58 -0.51 -9.16
C ALA A 188 -11.78 -1.02 -8.33
N VAL A 189 -11.63 -2.24 -7.81
CA VAL A 189 -12.56 -2.82 -6.85
C VAL A 189 -12.66 -1.99 -5.59
N ALA A 190 -13.70 -2.19 -4.81
CA ALA A 190 -13.89 -1.54 -3.51
C ALA A 190 -12.68 -1.76 -2.59
N MET A 191 -12.35 -0.77 -1.77
CA MET A 191 -11.34 -0.90 -0.73
C MET A 191 -11.75 -1.98 0.27
N GLY A 192 -10.91 -2.99 0.43
CA GLY A 192 -11.12 -4.13 1.32
C GLY A 192 -10.64 -3.88 2.76
N ASP A 193 -10.40 -4.95 3.49
CA ASP A 193 -9.90 -4.95 4.87
C ASP A 193 -8.38 -4.76 4.98
N ALA A 194 -7.66 -4.91 3.86
CA ALA A 194 -6.25 -4.53 3.76
C ALA A 194 -5.88 -4.12 2.33
N VAL A 195 -4.84 -3.30 2.23
CA VAL A 195 -4.15 -2.97 0.99
C VAL A 195 -2.70 -3.43 1.09
N GLY A 196 -2.10 -3.81 -0.04
CA GLY A 196 -0.72 -4.29 0.01
C GLY A 196 0.06 -4.10 -1.28
N ILE A 197 1.37 -4.23 -1.12
CA ILE A 197 2.36 -4.22 -2.19
C ILE A 197 3.12 -5.54 -2.10
N ARG A 198 3.28 -6.19 -3.24
CA ARG A 198 4.11 -7.38 -3.38
C ARG A 198 5.28 -7.08 -4.29
N LEU A 199 6.50 -7.40 -3.83
CA LEU A 199 7.72 -7.30 -4.61
C LEU A 199 8.24 -8.70 -4.90
N ARG A 200 8.54 -9.01 -6.17
CA ARG A 200 9.11 -10.29 -6.59
C ARG A 200 10.22 -10.05 -7.60
N PHE A 201 11.43 -10.46 -7.26
CA PHE A 201 12.59 -10.21 -8.10
C PHE A 201 13.71 -11.19 -7.82
N THR A 202 14.66 -11.28 -8.75
CA THR A 202 15.95 -11.92 -8.52
C THR A 202 17.03 -10.87 -8.28
N LEU A 203 17.98 -11.18 -7.41
CA LEU A 203 19.11 -10.32 -7.09
C LEU A 203 20.38 -11.19 -6.99
N THR A 204 21.43 -10.82 -7.70
CA THR A 204 22.71 -11.52 -7.63
C THR A 204 23.32 -11.46 -6.23
N ALA A 205 24.31 -12.34 -5.97
CA ALA A 205 25.02 -12.42 -4.70
C ALA A 205 25.65 -11.09 -4.32
N GLY A 206 25.60 -10.72 -3.04
CA GLY A 206 26.25 -9.51 -2.51
C GLY A 206 25.53 -8.19 -2.82
N GLU A 207 24.59 -8.18 -3.76
CA GLU A 207 23.93 -6.99 -4.25
C GLU A 207 22.93 -6.40 -3.26
N ARG A 208 22.72 -5.08 -3.39
CA ARG A 208 21.73 -4.31 -2.67
C ARG A 208 20.78 -3.61 -3.63
N VAL A 209 19.49 -3.72 -3.39
CA VAL A 209 18.45 -2.93 -4.05
C VAL A 209 17.70 -2.08 -3.03
N ASP A 210 17.54 -0.79 -3.35
CA ASP A 210 16.72 0.15 -2.60
C ASP A 210 15.54 0.54 -3.48
N LEU A 211 14.32 0.29 -3.02
CA LEU A 211 13.08 0.60 -3.73
C LEU A 211 12.28 1.65 -2.95
N SER A 212 11.85 2.69 -3.63
CA SER A 212 10.82 3.62 -3.15
C SER A 212 9.51 3.26 -3.81
N THR A 213 8.47 3.07 -3.03
CA THR A 213 7.19 2.55 -3.51
C THR A 213 6.03 3.31 -2.88
N THR A 214 4.94 3.44 -3.63
CA THR A 214 3.68 4.01 -3.12
C THR A 214 2.50 3.29 -3.75
N PHE A 215 1.48 3.02 -2.96
CA PHE A 215 0.17 2.56 -3.40
C PHE A 215 -0.91 3.35 -2.67
N VAL A 216 -1.86 3.87 -3.42
CA VAL A 216 -2.98 4.68 -2.91
C VAL A 216 -4.28 4.08 -3.40
N VAL A 217 -5.23 3.95 -2.50
CA VAL A 217 -6.62 3.55 -2.79
C VAL A 217 -7.53 4.63 -2.20
N GLN A 218 -8.44 5.16 -3.00
CA GLN A 218 -9.43 6.16 -2.57
C GLN A 218 -10.82 5.69 -2.93
N SER A 219 -11.70 5.58 -1.94
CA SER A 219 -13.11 5.26 -2.16
C SER A 219 -13.84 6.41 -2.85
N VAL A 220 -14.68 6.09 -3.82
CA VAL A 220 -15.49 7.07 -4.55
C VAL A 220 -16.91 7.01 -4.00
N PRO A 221 -17.45 8.10 -3.41
CA PRO A 221 -18.83 8.14 -2.98
C PRO A 221 -19.78 7.83 -4.13
N ALA A 222 -20.82 7.02 -3.87
CA ALA A 222 -21.83 6.74 -4.87
C ALA A 222 -22.51 8.05 -5.34
N PRO A 223 -22.75 8.22 -6.65
CA PRO A 223 -23.37 9.46 -7.18
C PRO A 223 -24.69 9.84 -6.50
N GLY A 224 -25.45 8.83 -6.04
CA GLY A 224 -26.70 9.02 -5.30
C GLY A 224 -26.55 9.66 -3.93
N ALA A 225 -25.41 9.50 -3.26
CA ALA A 225 -25.18 10.12 -1.96
C ALA A 225 -25.02 11.65 -2.09
N LEU A 226 -24.38 12.12 -3.15
CA LEU A 226 -24.27 13.54 -3.49
C LEU A 226 -25.62 14.15 -3.89
N ALA A 227 -26.45 13.41 -4.65
CA ALA A 227 -27.79 13.83 -5.03
C ALA A 227 -28.71 13.97 -3.80
N LEU A 228 -28.66 13.02 -2.87
CA LEU A 228 -29.42 13.09 -1.61
C LEU A 228 -28.99 14.25 -0.72
N ALA A 229 -27.68 14.52 -0.63
CA ALA A 229 -27.17 15.66 0.12
C ALA A 229 -27.60 17.00 -0.51
N ALA A 230 -27.63 17.11 -1.84
CA ALA A 230 -28.11 18.27 -2.56
C ALA A 230 -29.64 18.52 -2.34
N ILE A 231 -30.45 17.46 -2.35
CA ILE A 231 -31.88 17.53 -2.08
C ILE A 231 -32.17 17.94 -0.63
N ALA A 232 -31.41 17.36 0.33
CA ALA A 232 -31.56 17.70 1.75
C ALA A 232 -31.16 19.15 2.06
N SER A 233 -30.15 19.69 1.38
CA SER A 233 -29.74 21.08 1.52
C SER A 233 -30.71 22.08 0.83
N GLY A 234 -31.31 21.69 -0.29
CA GLY A 234 -32.30 22.47 -1.04
C GLY A 234 -33.63 22.63 -0.30
N SER A 235 -34.05 21.60 0.46
CA SER A 235 -35.32 21.63 1.21
C SER A 235 -35.31 22.59 2.39
N ARG A 236 -34.14 22.92 2.96
CA ARG A 236 -33.99 23.90 4.06
C ARG A 236 -34.16 25.35 3.60
N ARG A 237 -33.96 25.67 2.31
CA ARG A 237 -34.11 27.04 1.79
C ARG A 237 -35.57 27.47 1.50
N ARG A 238 -36.53 26.54 1.44
CA ARG A 238 -37.93 26.85 1.15
C ARG A 238 -38.79 27.11 2.39
N ARG A 239 -38.24 27.14 3.60
CA ARG A 239 -38.97 27.42 4.85
C ARG A 239 -38.56 28.72 5.54
N ARG A 240 -38.15 29.71 4.79
CA ARG A 240 -38.03 31.12 5.27
C ARG A 240 -38.88 32.04 4.43
#